data_416920c6a5380d57033acfeff99fa2a9
#
_entry.id   416920c6a5380d57033acfeff99fa2a9
#
_cell.length_a   1.000
_cell.length_b   1.000
_cell.length_c   1.000
_cell.angle_alpha   90.00
_cell.angle_beta   90.00
_cell.angle_gamma   90.00
#
_symmetry.space_group_name_H-M   'P 1'
#
loop_
_entity.id
_entity.type
_entity.pdbx_description
1 polymer ?
#
loop_
_entity_poly.entity_id
_entity_poly.type
_entity_poly.pdbx_seq_one_letter_code
_entity_poly.pdbx_strand_id
1 'polypeptide(L)'
;MLIYVWNLSLNVSEDFFRHTFEVFGKVSFATISSTILKDRDNDQLRKFAFVEMPDQTEAQAAIKNLNNKALFGRQIILYGSSEN
;
A
#
# COMPACT_ATOMS: atom_id res chain seq x y z
N MET A 1 -5.40 -8.68 -8.67
CA MET A 1 -5.95 -8.24 -7.37
C MET A 1 -5.48 -6.82 -7.09
N LEU A 2 -6.39 -5.97 -6.71
CA LEU A 2 -6.07 -4.62 -6.27
C LEU A 2 -5.81 -4.63 -4.76
N ILE A 3 -4.66 -4.12 -4.37
CA ILE A 3 -4.26 -4.06 -2.97
C ILE A 3 -4.28 -2.61 -2.52
N TYR A 4 -5.01 -2.34 -1.43
CA TYR A 4 -5.05 -1.02 -0.80
C TYR A 4 -4.04 -1.01 0.34
N VAL A 5 -3.24 0.03 0.42
CA VAL A 5 -2.21 0.16 1.45
C VAL A 5 -2.45 1.45 2.23
N TRP A 6 -2.63 1.31 3.53
CA TRP A 6 -2.91 2.41 4.43
C TRP A 6 -1.76 2.65 5.39
N ASN A 7 -1.74 3.83 5.96
CA ASN A 7 -0.77 4.24 6.97
C ASN A 7 0.65 4.37 6.43
N LEU A 8 0.77 4.78 5.17
CA LEU A 8 2.07 5.01 4.57
C LEU A 8 2.77 6.23 5.18
N SER A 9 4.08 6.13 5.31
CA SER A 9 4.90 7.27 5.64
C SER A 9 4.81 8.32 4.53
N LEU A 10 4.85 9.59 4.90
CA LEU A 10 4.87 10.70 3.94
C LEU A 10 6.14 10.71 3.09
N ASN A 11 7.17 9.98 3.49
CA ASN A 11 8.47 9.97 2.82
C ASN A 11 8.64 8.83 1.82
N VAL A 12 7.65 7.97 1.65
CA VAL A 12 7.74 6.84 0.72
C VAL A 12 7.54 7.33 -0.70
N SER A 13 8.51 7.07 -1.58
CA SER A 13 8.35 7.36 -3.00
C SER A 13 7.56 6.25 -3.70
N GLU A 14 6.95 6.60 -4.83
CA GLU A 14 6.18 5.64 -5.62
C GLU A 14 7.08 4.51 -6.15
N ASP A 15 8.30 4.84 -6.58
CA ASP A 15 9.24 3.84 -7.05
C ASP A 15 9.63 2.85 -5.96
N PHE A 16 9.93 3.34 -4.78
CA PHE A 16 10.26 2.48 -3.65
C PHE A 16 9.07 1.59 -3.29
N PHE A 17 7.88 2.17 -3.27
CA PHE A 17 6.66 1.44 -2.96
C PHE A 17 6.42 0.32 -3.96
N ARG A 18 6.56 0.61 -5.26
CA ARG A 18 6.42 -0.40 -6.31
C ARG A 18 7.43 -1.53 -6.13
N HIS A 19 8.70 -1.20 -5.91
CA HIS A 19 9.74 -2.20 -5.76
C HIS A 19 9.50 -3.12 -4.57
N THR A 20 8.91 -2.60 -3.50
CA THR A 20 8.56 -3.39 -2.33
C THR A 20 7.62 -4.54 -2.69
N PHE A 21 6.68 -4.29 -3.60
CA PHE A 21 5.72 -5.31 -4.04
C PHE A 21 6.29 -6.18 -5.15
N GLU A 22 7.19 -5.65 -5.99
CA GLU A 22 7.78 -6.41 -7.09
C GLU A 22 8.60 -7.60 -6.62
N VAL A 23 9.05 -7.61 -5.39
CA VAL A 23 9.72 -8.75 -4.78
C VAL A 23 8.82 -10.00 -4.80
N PHE A 24 7.50 -9.81 -4.75
CA PHE A 24 6.54 -10.91 -4.69
C PHE A 24 5.98 -11.30 -6.05
N GLY A 25 6.15 -10.48 -7.06
CA GLY A 25 5.67 -10.78 -8.39
C GLY A 25 5.43 -9.55 -9.23
N LYS A 26 4.69 -9.74 -10.31
CA LYS A 26 4.43 -8.68 -11.27
C LYS A 26 3.48 -7.63 -10.69
N VAL A 27 3.84 -6.37 -10.85
CA VAL A 27 3.02 -5.22 -10.50
C VAL A 27 2.61 -4.51 -11.79
N SER A 28 1.31 -4.44 -12.06
CA SER A 28 0.79 -3.73 -13.24
C SER A 28 0.85 -2.23 -13.05
N PHE A 29 0.47 -1.75 -11.88
CA PHE A 29 0.66 -0.35 -11.51
C PHE A 29 0.72 -0.21 -9.99
N ALA A 30 1.33 0.89 -9.58
CA ALA A 30 1.36 1.29 -8.18
C ALA A 30 1.22 2.81 -8.14
N THR A 31 0.33 3.31 -7.30
CA THR A 31 0.04 4.73 -7.20
C THR A 31 -0.09 5.13 -5.75
N ILE A 32 0.55 6.23 -5.38
CA ILE A 32 0.42 6.81 -4.05
C ILE A 32 -0.45 8.05 -4.16
N SER A 33 -1.45 8.13 -3.30
CA SER A 33 -2.33 9.28 -3.19
C SER A 33 -2.27 9.84 -1.79
N SER A 34 -2.72 11.06 -1.62
CA SER A 34 -2.79 11.67 -0.30
C SER A 34 -4.18 12.27 -0.09
N THR A 35 -4.59 12.29 1.16
CA THR A 35 -5.84 12.90 1.56
C THR A 35 -5.65 13.62 2.88
N ILE A 36 -6.50 14.60 3.12
CA ILE A 36 -6.52 15.30 4.40
C ILE A 36 -7.68 14.75 5.21
N LEU A 37 -7.36 14.14 6.34
CA LEU A 37 -8.37 13.72 7.30
C LEU A 37 -8.65 14.90 8.21
N LYS A 38 -9.87 15.37 8.17
CA LYS A 38 -10.29 16.47 9.02
C LYS A 38 -10.72 15.93 10.37
N ASP A 39 -10.05 16.41 11.38
CA ASP A 39 -10.40 16.14 12.77
C ASP A 39 -10.85 17.44 13.40
N ARG A 40 -11.49 17.36 14.57
CA ARG A 40 -12.04 18.53 15.26
C ARG A 40 -11.01 19.62 15.49
N ASP A 41 -9.77 19.22 15.78
CA ASP A 41 -8.74 20.14 16.19
C ASP A 41 -7.58 20.25 15.19
N ASN A 42 -7.44 19.28 14.27
CA ASN A 42 -6.31 19.26 13.35
C ASN A 42 -6.69 18.61 12.02
N ASP A 43 -6.18 19.19 10.95
CA ASP A 43 -6.17 18.53 9.66
C ASP A 43 -4.90 17.70 9.58
N GLN A 44 -5.04 16.40 9.27
CA GLN A 44 -3.90 15.50 9.15
C GLN A 44 -3.78 15.00 7.72
N LEU A 45 -2.59 15.19 7.16
CA LEU A 45 -2.27 14.63 5.86
C LEU A 45 -1.98 13.15 6.02
N ARG A 46 -2.68 12.32 5.24
CA ARG A 46 -2.47 10.87 5.22
C ARG A 46 -2.16 10.43 3.81
N LYS A 47 -1.23 9.49 3.68
CA LYS A 47 -0.95 8.85 2.41
C LYS A 47 -1.51 7.43 2.42
N PHE A 48 -2.08 7.07 1.29
CA PHE A 48 -2.53 5.73 1.03
C PHE A 48 -2.13 5.36 -0.39
N ALA A 49 -2.17 4.08 -0.71
CA ALA A 49 -1.69 3.64 -2.00
C ALA A 49 -2.51 2.48 -2.53
N PHE A 50 -2.40 2.29 -3.84
CA PHE A 50 -3.01 1.16 -4.54
C PHE A 50 -1.93 0.46 -5.34
N VAL A 51 -1.96 -0.88 -5.29
CA VAL A 51 -1.08 -1.71 -6.11
C VAL A 51 -1.94 -2.74 -6.80
N GLU A 52 -1.77 -2.87 -8.11
CA GLU A 52 -2.41 -3.93 -8.86
C GLU A 52 -1.41 -5.02 -9.17
N MET A 53 -1.69 -6.23 -8.70
CA MET A 53 -0.91 -7.41 -8.99
C MET A 53 -1.83 -8.43 -9.70
N PRO A 54 -1.59 -8.70 -10.99
CA PRO A 54 -2.51 -9.56 -11.76
C PRO A 54 -2.57 -11.01 -11.26
N ASP A 55 -1.46 -11.52 -10.73
CA ASP A 55 -1.44 -12.87 -10.21
C ASP A 55 -1.93 -12.89 -8.78
N GLN A 56 -3.03 -13.57 -8.53
CA GLN A 56 -3.66 -13.57 -7.22
C GLN A 56 -2.79 -14.23 -6.15
N THR A 57 -2.06 -15.29 -6.51
CA THR A 57 -1.17 -15.96 -5.58
C THR A 57 -0.03 -15.04 -5.14
N GLU A 58 0.56 -14.32 -6.09
CA GLU A 58 1.62 -13.36 -5.79
C GLU A 58 1.10 -12.22 -4.94
N ALA A 59 -0.10 -11.71 -5.26
CA ALA A 59 -0.72 -10.65 -4.49
C ALA A 59 -0.99 -11.09 -3.05
N GLN A 60 -1.49 -12.29 -2.86
CA GLN A 60 -1.74 -12.83 -1.52
C GLN A 60 -0.45 -13.02 -0.73
N ALA A 61 0.63 -13.43 -1.40
CA ALA A 61 1.93 -13.54 -0.76
C ALA A 61 2.44 -12.18 -0.29
N ALA A 62 2.25 -11.15 -1.12
CA ALA A 62 2.63 -9.79 -0.75
C ALA A 62 1.85 -9.32 0.48
N ILE A 63 0.54 -9.52 0.49
CA ILE A 63 -0.30 -9.13 1.63
C ILE A 63 0.16 -9.86 2.90
N LYS A 64 0.34 -11.17 2.80
CA LYS A 64 0.74 -11.99 3.95
C LYS A 64 2.06 -11.53 4.55
N ASN A 65 3.02 -11.16 3.70
CA ASN A 65 4.37 -10.83 4.15
C ASN A 65 4.53 -9.37 4.54
N LEU A 66 3.72 -8.47 3.99
CA LEU A 66 3.88 -7.04 4.22
C LEU A 66 2.87 -6.44 5.21
N ASN A 67 1.72 -7.09 5.40
CA ASN A 67 0.72 -6.55 6.30
C ASN A 67 1.27 -6.45 7.72
N ASN A 68 1.07 -5.31 8.34
CA ASN A 68 1.56 -4.98 9.68
C ASN A 68 3.08 -4.89 9.80
N LYS A 69 3.79 -4.84 8.67
CA LYS A 69 5.24 -4.60 8.70
C LYS A 69 5.53 -3.11 8.72
N ALA A 70 6.64 -2.75 9.34
CA ALA A 70 7.09 -1.36 9.35
C ALA A 70 7.72 -1.01 8.02
N LEU A 71 7.28 0.10 7.43
CA LEU A 71 7.87 0.67 6.22
C LEU A 71 8.14 2.15 6.51
N PHE A 72 9.41 2.54 6.48
CA PHE A 72 9.84 3.89 6.88
C PHE A 72 9.28 4.30 8.25
N GLY A 73 9.35 3.39 9.21
CA GLY A 73 8.95 3.68 10.59
C GLY A 73 7.46 3.63 10.87
N ARG A 74 6.64 3.28 9.87
CA ARG A 74 5.19 3.15 10.08
C ARG A 74 4.74 1.75 9.72
N GLN A 75 3.87 1.21 10.55
CA GLN A 75 3.28 -0.11 10.31
C GLN A 75 2.17 0.02 9.27
N ILE A 76 2.39 -0.56 8.09
CA ILE A 76 1.42 -0.46 7.00
C ILE A 76 0.33 -1.53 7.16
N ILE A 77 -0.86 -1.19 6.65
CA ILE A 77 -2.02 -2.08 6.68
C ILE A 77 -2.48 -2.30 5.24
N LEU A 78 -2.59 -3.57 4.85
CA LEU A 78 -2.94 -3.95 3.51
C LEU A 78 -4.31 -4.61 3.44
N TYR A 79 -5.08 -4.23 2.43
CA TYR A 79 -6.36 -4.88 2.11
C TYR A 79 -6.33 -5.35 0.66
N GLY A 80 -6.61 -6.61 0.44
CA GLY A 80 -6.77 -7.13 -0.90
C GLY A 80 -8.24 -7.09 -1.31
N SER A 81 -8.50 -6.55 -2.48
CA SER A 81 -9.80 -6.61 -3.10
C SER A 81 -9.83 -7.85 -3.97
N SER A 82 -10.51 -8.88 -3.53
CA SER A 82 -10.68 -10.06 -4.37
C SER A 82 -11.91 -9.86 -5.24
N GLU A 83 -11.70 -9.86 -6.54
CA GLU A 83 -12.80 -9.88 -7.49
C GLU A 83 -13.10 -11.32 -7.85
N ASN A 84 -14.33 -11.69 -7.67
CA ASN A 84 -14.80 -13.00 -8.12
C ASN A 84 -15.34 -12.91 -9.52
#